data_333ba2fd7798c61be4c8f788d426f3f2
#
_entry.id   333ba2fd7798c61be4c8f788d426f3f2
#
_cell.length_a   1.000
_cell.length_b   1.000
_cell.length_c   1.000
_cell.angle_alpha   90.00
_cell.angle_beta   90.00
_cell.angle_gamma   90.00
#
_symmetry.space_group_name_H-M   'P 1'
#
loop_
_entity.id
_entity.type
_entity.pdbx_description
1 polymer ?
#
loop_
_entity_poly.entity_id
_entity_poly.type
_entity_poly.pdbx_seq_one_letter_code
_entity_poly.pdbx_strand_id
1 'polypeptide(L)'
;VIDSVAKIVAAGGDFSMIRFTYQEYFRRMTEDPERWSQPFAALLGAYEAQMGFGLPSIGGKDSMSGTFEHIDVPPTLCSFAIDVAKEGDIITPELKNDGDVLVRFDIKKNQYDLPDFEQVKAIYSAIHELIQKKAIVSAYVLDANGLVPALSKMAFGNKLGFEISADIKEDDLFAPAYGC
;
A
#
# COMPACT_ATOMS: atom_id res chain seq x y z
N VAL A 1 3.39 -5.21 1.14
CA VAL A 1 2.49 -5.47 2.29
C VAL A 1 1.85 -4.16 2.77
N ILE A 2 2.63 -3.13 3.07
CA ILE A 2 2.11 -1.83 3.56
C ILE A 2 1.06 -1.26 2.61
N ASP A 3 1.31 -1.30 1.32
CA ASP A 3 0.38 -0.81 0.29
C ASP A 3 -0.99 -1.51 0.32
N SER A 4 -1.00 -2.82 0.58
CA SER A 4 -2.26 -3.55 0.68
C SER A 4 -3.07 -3.15 1.91
N VAL A 5 -2.39 -2.82 3.03
CA VAL A 5 -3.04 -2.26 4.23
C VAL A 5 -3.58 -0.87 3.94
N ALA A 6 -2.75 0.01 3.36
CA ALA A 6 -3.15 1.37 3.00
C ALA A 6 -4.41 1.40 2.11
N LYS A 7 -4.50 0.49 1.13
CA LYS A 7 -5.67 0.38 0.23
C LYS A 7 -6.95 0.00 0.96
N ILE A 8 -6.88 -0.88 1.95
CA ILE A 8 -8.04 -1.21 2.79
C ILE A 8 -8.46 0.01 3.60
N VAL A 9 -7.51 0.70 4.24
CA VAL A 9 -7.79 1.90 5.03
C VAL A 9 -8.35 3.03 4.16
N ALA A 10 -7.77 3.26 2.99
CA ALA A 10 -8.26 4.26 2.03
C ALA A 10 -9.69 3.97 1.53
N ALA A 11 -10.11 2.71 1.51
CA ALA A 11 -11.48 2.33 1.21
C ALA A 11 -12.44 2.44 2.41
N GLY A 12 -11.95 2.73 3.62
CA GLY A 12 -12.76 2.86 4.84
C GLY A 12 -12.65 1.70 5.83
N GLY A 13 -11.83 0.68 5.53
CA GLY A 13 -11.61 -0.47 6.42
C GLY A 13 -10.79 -0.12 7.67
N ASP A 14 -10.87 -0.99 8.67
CA ASP A 14 -10.09 -0.91 9.90
C ASP A 14 -8.83 -1.78 9.76
N PHE A 15 -7.65 -1.14 9.74
CA PHE A 15 -6.41 -1.90 9.56
C PHE A 15 -6.24 -3.00 10.61
N SER A 16 -6.70 -2.81 11.84
CA SER A 16 -6.52 -3.77 12.93
C SER A 16 -7.25 -5.10 12.71
N MET A 17 -8.24 -5.11 11.84
CA MET A 17 -9.05 -6.29 11.49
C MET A 17 -8.52 -7.07 10.29
N ILE A 18 -7.51 -6.54 9.60
CA ILE A 18 -6.95 -7.14 8.40
C ILE A 18 -6.34 -8.52 8.66
N ARG A 19 -6.50 -9.41 7.69
CA ARG A 19 -5.77 -10.66 7.55
C ARG A 19 -5.10 -10.69 6.20
N PHE A 20 -3.89 -11.24 6.13
CA PHE A 20 -3.16 -11.35 4.87
C PHE A 20 -3.26 -12.74 4.26
N THR A 21 -3.15 -12.78 2.96
CA THR A 21 -2.71 -13.96 2.21
C THR A 21 -1.66 -13.52 1.20
N TYR A 22 -0.63 -14.33 1.01
CA TYR A 22 0.48 -13.98 0.13
C TYR A 22 0.56 -14.97 -1.03
N GLN A 23 1.00 -14.46 -2.17
CA GLN A 23 1.36 -15.29 -3.30
C GLN A 23 2.73 -14.87 -3.83
N GLU A 24 3.63 -15.83 -3.94
CA GLU A 24 5.02 -15.58 -4.29
C GLU A 24 5.39 -16.31 -5.57
N TYR A 25 6.28 -15.68 -6.35
CA TYR A 25 6.82 -16.22 -7.57
C TYR A 25 8.33 -15.98 -7.60
N PHE A 26 9.08 -17.07 -7.76
CA PHE A 26 10.54 -17.04 -7.87
C PHE A 26 11.00 -17.93 -9.02
N ARG A 27 12.17 -17.63 -9.55
CA ARG A 27 12.86 -18.46 -10.54
C ARG A 27 13.12 -19.87 -9.99
N ARG A 28 13.38 -20.81 -10.86
CA ARG A 28 13.66 -22.19 -10.43
C ARG A 28 14.83 -22.21 -9.44
N MET A 29 14.60 -22.86 -8.31
CA MET A 29 15.64 -23.09 -7.30
C MET A 29 16.65 -24.11 -7.81
N THR A 30 17.91 -23.86 -7.51
CA THR A 30 19.07 -24.73 -7.79
C THR A 30 19.92 -24.81 -6.52
N GLU A 31 21.14 -25.33 -6.61
CA GLU A 31 22.12 -25.31 -5.51
C GLU A 31 22.76 -23.91 -5.32
N ASP A 32 22.47 -22.96 -6.21
CA ASP A 32 23.00 -21.61 -6.14
C ASP A 32 22.38 -20.81 -4.97
N PRO A 33 23.18 -20.40 -3.96
CA PRO A 33 22.68 -19.67 -2.80
C PRO A 33 22.03 -18.32 -3.16
N GLU A 34 22.47 -17.69 -4.25
CA GLU A 34 21.87 -16.42 -4.69
C GLU A 34 20.40 -16.59 -5.04
N ARG A 35 20.03 -17.72 -5.65
CA ARG A 35 18.62 -18.00 -5.96
C ARG A 35 17.77 -18.15 -4.70
N TRP A 36 18.30 -18.72 -3.64
CA TRP A 36 17.61 -18.88 -2.36
C TRP A 36 17.53 -17.59 -1.55
N SER A 37 18.41 -16.63 -1.79
CA SER A 37 18.37 -15.33 -1.10
C SER A 37 17.09 -14.54 -1.42
N GLN A 38 16.53 -14.69 -2.61
CA GLN A 38 15.35 -13.94 -3.06
C GLN A 38 14.07 -14.30 -2.26
N PRO A 39 13.64 -15.58 -2.18
CA PRO A 39 12.49 -15.94 -1.34
C PRO A 39 12.75 -15.67 0.14
N PHE A 40 14.00 -15.84 0.61
CA PHE A 40 14.32 -15.52 1.99
C PHE A 40 14.17 -14.03 2.30
N ALA A 41 14.60 -13.13 1.42
CA ALA A 41 14.43 -11.69 1.57
C ALA A 41 12.94 -11.29 1.53
N ALA A 42 12.16 -11.88 0.63
CA ALA A 42 10.71 -11.64 0.57
C ALA A 42 10.00 -12.09 1.86
N LEU A 43 10.36 -13.26 2.40
CA LEU A 43 9.86 -13.78 3.66
C LEU A 43 10.19 -12.86 4.84
N LEU A 44 11.44 -12.37 4.91
CA LEU A 44 11.85 -11.43 5.97
C LEU A 44 11.05 -10.12 5.90
N GLY A 45 10.88 -9.56 4.69
CA GLY A 45 10.09 -8.34 4.52
C GLY A 45 8.61 -8.54 4.88
N ALA A 46 8.02 -9.67 4.52
CA ALA A 46 6.65 -10.01 4.90
C ALA A 46 6.51 -10.22 6.42
N TYR A 47 7.47 -10.90 7.03
CA TYR A 47 7.53 -11.12 8.48
C TYR A 47 7.64 -9.79 9.24
N GLU A 48 8.56 -8.93 8.85
CA GLU A 48 8.75 -7.61 9.46
C GLU A 48 7.47 -6.78 9.41
N ALA A 49 6.79 -6.76 8.26
CA ALA A 49 5.53 -6.04 8.12
C ALA A 49 4.41 -6.63 9.00
N GLN A 50 4.29 -7.96 9.07
CA GLN A 50 3.29 -8.61 9.93
C GLN A 50 3.54 -8.32 11.40
N MET A 51 4.79 -8.41 11.85
CA MET A 51 5.17 -8.11 13.23
C MET A 51 4.96 -6.64 13.56
N GLY A 52 5.34 -5.74 12.66
CA GLY A 52 5.19 -4.30 12.84
C GLY A 52 3.73 -3.85 12.96
N PHE A 53 2.86 -4.39 12.12
CA PHE A 53 1.42 -4.13 12.22
C PHE A 53 0.72 -4.93 13.34
N GLY A 54 1.27 -6.06 13.78
CA GLY A 54 0.58 -7.03 14.63
C GLY A 54 -0.53 -7.79 13.89
N LEU A 55 -0.40 -7.99 12.58
CA LEU A 55 -1.42 -8.60 11.73
C LEU A 55 -0.95 -9.95 11.16
N PRO A 56 -1.75 -11.01 11.29
CA PRO A 56 -1.36 -12.33 10.80
C PRO A 56 -1.68 -12.54 9.32
N SER A 57 -0.88 -13.41 8.68
CA SER A 57 -1.31 -14.08 7.45
C SER A 57 -2.08 -15.35 7.77
N ILE A 58 -3.12 -15.62 6.98
CA ILE A 58 -3.99 -16.81 7.14
C ILE A 58 -3.66 -17.92 6.14
N GLY A 59 -2.75 -17.66 5.22
CA GLY A 59 -2.33 -18.62 4.22
C GLY A 59 -1.58 -17.96 3.08
N GLY A 60 -1.31 -18.75 2.05
CA GLY A 60 -0.62 -18.27 0.88
C GLY A 60 -0.23 -19.41 -0.04
N LYS A 61 0.49 -19.05 -1.09
CA LYS A 61 1.05 -19.99 -2.06
C LYS A 61 2.36 -19.43 -2.59
N ASP A 62 3.33 -20.29 -2.75
CA ASP A 62 4.58 -19.97 -3.43
C ASP A 62 4.75 -20.77 -4.72
N SER A 63 5.58 -20.25 -5.61
CA SER A 63 6.06 -20.94 -6.79
C SER A 63 7.55 -20.64 -6.95
N MET A 64 8.37 -21.69 -6.87
CA MET A 64 9.83 -21.64 -6.97
C MET A 64 10.34 -22.31 -8.25
N SER A 65 9.54 -22.31 -9.30
CA SER A 65 9.87 -22.94 -10.60
C SER A 65 9.58 -22.02 -11.80
N GLY A 66 9.57 -20.72 -11.57
CA GLY A 66 9.29 -19.70 -12.58
C GLY A 66 10.46 -19.45 -13.54
N THR A 67 10.95 -20.50 -14.16
CA THR A 67 11.99 -20.44 -15.20
C THR A 67 11.50 -21.18 -16.43
N PHE A 68 11.54 -20.52 -17.58
CA PHE A 68 11.29 -21.12 -18.88
C PHE A 68 12.49 -20.85 -19.79
N GLU A 69 13.18 -21.91 -20.17
CA GLU A 69 14.45 -21.83 -20.91
C GLU A 69 15.46 -20.91 -20.17
N HIS A 70 15.72 -19.73 -20.72
CA HIS A 70 16.63 -18.70 -20.20
C HIS A 70 15.90 -17.50 -19.58
N ILE A 71 14.56 -17.55 -19.51
CA ILE A 71 13.74 -16.48 -18.93
C ILE A 71 13.37 -16.86 -17.49
N ASP A 72 13.76 -16.03 -16.55
CA ASP A 72 13.38 -16.15 -15.15
C ASP A 72 12.26 -15.18 -14.80
N VAL A 73 11.26 -15.62 -14.04
CA VAL A 73 10.28 -14.71 -13.45
C VAL A 73 10.99 -13.77 -12.46
N PRO A 74 10.70 -12.47 -12.48
CA PRO A 74 11.24 -11.58 -11.48
C PRO A 74 10.74 -11.96 -10.08
N PRO A 75 11.57 -11.81 -9.03
CA PRO A 75 11.14 -12.03 -7.65
C PRO A 75 9.91 -11.21 -7.33
N THR A 76 8.80 -11.85 -6.97
CA THR A 76 7.52 -11.20 -6.79
C THR A 76 6.83 -11.72 -5.54
N LEU A 77 6.37 -10.80 -4.67
CA LEU A 77 5.45 -11.07 -3.59
C LEU A 77 4.18 -10.25 -3.81
N CYS A 78 3.05 -10.94 -3.99
CA CYS A 78 1.73 -10.33 -4.01
C CYS A 78 1.12 -10.39 -2.61
N SER A 79 0.75 -9.25 -2.07
CA SER A 79 0.08 -9.15 -0.78
C SER A 79 -1.41 -8.85 -1.00
N PHE A 80 -2.25 -9.70 -0.44
CA PHE A 80 -3.69 -9.51 -0.40
C PHE A 80 -4.09 -9.23 1.06
N ALA A 81 -4.64 -8.06 1.30
CA ALA A 81 -5.23 -7.68 2.57
C ALA A 81 -6.74 -7.86 2.48
N ILE A 82 -7.33 -8.48 3.50
CA ILE A 82 -8.76 -8.77 3.56
C ILE A 82 -9.29 -8.20 4.87
N ASP A 83 -10.38 -7.46 4.77
CA ASP A 83 -11.13 -6.91 5.90
C ASP A 83 -12.63 -7.06 5.65
N VAL A 84 -13.43 -6.89 6.70
CA VAL A 84 -14.89 -6.89 6.65
C VAL A 84 -15.39 -5.54 7.14
N ALA A 85 -16.04 -4.80 6.26
CA ALA A 85 -16.58 -3.48 6.55
C ALA A 85 -18.10 -3.42 6.26
N LYS A 86 -18.77 -2.42 6.85
CA LYS A 86 -20.16 -2.13 6.51
C LYS A 86 -20.20 -1.32 5.22
N GLU A 87 -21.17 -1.61 4.35
CA GLU A 87 -21.34 -0.90 3.08
C GLU A 87 -21.37 0.63 3.24
N GLY A 88 -22.06 1.12 4.29
CA GLY A 88 -22.18 2.56 4.55
C GLY A 88 -20.89 3.26 5.00
N ASP A 89 -19.85 2.50 5.33
CA ASP A 89 -18.55 2.99 5.78
C ASP A 89 -17.50 3.01 4.66
N ILE A 90 -17.83 2.46 3.50
CA ILE A 90 -16.95 2.43 2.34
C ILE A 90 -16.99 3.76 1.60
N ILE A 91 -15.80 4.24 1.22
CA ILE A 91 -15.62 5.41 0.36
C ILE A 91 -14.90 5.02 -0.92
N THR A 92 -15.02 5.85 -1.93
CA THR A 92 -14.41 5.66 -3.25
C THR A 92 -13.39 6.77 -3.54
N PRO A 93 -12.41 6.54 -4.43
CA PRO A 93 -11.24 7.40 -4.54
C PRO A 93 -11.47 8.71 -5.30
N GLU A 94 -12.54 8.84 -6.09
CA GLU A 94 -12.76 10.06 -6.89
C GLU A 94 -13.06 11.28 -6.01
N LEU A 95 -12.57 12.46 -6.41
CA LEU A 95 -12.88 13.74 -5.78
C LEU A 95 -14.40 13.98 -5.77
N LYS A 96 -14.95 14.49 -4.67
CA LYS A 96 -16.42 14.59 -4.47
C LYS A 96 -16.96 15.99 -4.70
N ASN A 97 -16.35 17.00 -4.14
CA ASN A 97 -16.87 18.34 -4.16
C ASN A 97 -15.81 19.37 -4.55
N ASP A 98 -16.23 20.44 -5.18
CA ASP A 98 -15.40 21.62 -5.38
C ASP A 98 -15.11 22.29 -4.02
N GLY A 99 -13.86 22.70 -3.82
CA GLY A 99 -13.40 23.33 -2.57
C GLY A 99 -13.01 22.36 -1.46
N ASP A 100 -13.13 21.05 -1.64
CA ASP A 100 -12.59 20.07 -0.69
C ASP A 100 -11.06 20.20 -0.57
N VAL A 101 -10.55 20.06 0.65
CA VAL A 101 -9.09 20.14 0.93
C VAL A 101 -8.45 18.79 0.74
N LEU A 102 -7.36 18.76 -0.02
CA LEU A 102 -6.51 17.57 -0.18
C LEU A 102 -5.43 17.55 0.91
N VAL A 103 -5.31 16.42 1.60
CA VAL A 103 -4.32 16.20 2.66
C VAL A 103 -3.49 14.97 2.31
N ARG A 104 -2.16 15.12 2.31
CA ARG A 104 -1.23 14.01 2.16
C ARG A 104 -0.72 13.56 3.53
N PHE A 105 -0.79 12.27 3.78
CA PHE A 105 -0.23 11.62 4.96
C PHE A 105 1.06 10.89 4.57
N ASP A 106 2.19 11.37 5.05
CA ASP A 106 3.49 10.77 4.78
C ASP A 106 3.90 9.80 5.88
N ILE A 107 4.53 8.70 5.46
CA ILE A 107 5.09 7.69 6.35
C ILE A 107 6.57 7.96 6.57
N LYS A 108 6.98 8.04 7.83
CA LYS A 108 8.40 8.11 8.20
C LYS A 108 9.07 6.77 7.98
N LYS A 109 10.29 6.81 7.48
CA LYS A 109 11.14 5.65 7.25
C LYS A 109 12.47 5.82 7.97
N ASN A 110 13.05 4.70 8.38
CA ASN A 110 14.39 4.67 8.95
C ASN A 110 15.47 4.62 7.85
N GLN A 111 16.73 4.51 8.25
CA GLN A 111 17.89 4.44 7.33
C GLN A 111 17.89 3.19 6.41
N TYR A 112 17.05 2.21 6.65
CA TYR A 112 16.89 0.99 5.85
C TYR A 112 15.61 0.99 5.03
N ASP A 113 14.97 2.16 4.86
CA ASP A 113 13.67 2.32 4.20
C ASP A 113 12.50 1.57 4.86
N LEU A 114 12.68 1.09 6.08
CA LEU A 114 11.62 0.48 6.85
C LEU A 114 10.74 1.56 7.49
N PRO A 115 9.41 1.40 7.46
CA PRO A 115 8.49 2.39 8.02
C PRO A 115 8.53 2.38 9.56
N ASP A 116 8.20 3.51 10.16
CA ASP A 116 7.84 3.60 11.55
C ASP A 116 6.43 3.05 11.75
N PHE A 117 6.32 1.77 12.10
CA PHE A 117 5.04 1.09 12.23
C PHE A 117 4.12 1.69 13.29
N GLU A 118 4.65 2.29 14.35
CA GLU A 118 3.81 2.96 15.35
C GLU A 118 3.17 4.21 14.76
N GLN A 119 3.94 4.99 14.00
CA GLN A 119 3.40 6.15 13.28
C GLN A 119 2.37 5.71 12.22
N VAL A 120 2.67 4.68 11.44
CA VAL A 120 1.76 4.17 10.40
C VAL A 120 0.43 3.73 10.99
N LYS A 121 0.46 2.94 12.07
CA LYS A 121 -0.75 2.51 12.78
C LYS A 121 -1.57 3.69 13.30
N ALA A 122 -0.91 4.70 13.86
CA ALA A 122 -1.59 5.90 14.35
C ALA A 122 -2.25 6.69 13.19
N ILE A 123 -1.56 6.85 12.06
CA ILE A 123 -2.10 7.51 10.88
C ILE A 123 -3.30 6.73 10.33
N TYR A 124 -3.18 5.41 10.17
CA TYR A 124 -4.26 4.60 9.58
C TYR A 124 -5.50 4.54 10.50
N SER A 125 -5.30 4.49 11.82
CA SER A 125 -6.42 4.62 12.77
C SER A 125 -7.12 5.98 12.62
N ALA A 126 -6.35 7.07 12.56
CA ALA A 126 -6.92 8.41 12.41
C ALA A 126 -7.68 8.57 11.09
N ILE A 127 -7.15 8.05 9.98
CA ILE A 127 -7.84 8.06 8.67
C ILE A 127 -9.16 7.29 8.76
N HIS A 128 -9.13 6.07 9.31
CA HIS A 128 -10.34 5.27 9.50
C HIS A 128 -11.39 6.04 10.32
N GLU A 129 -11.02 6.60 11.46
CA GLU A 129 -11.95 7.40 12.29
C GLU A 129 -12.52 8.61 11.55
N LEU A 130 -11.71 9.32 10.78
CA LEU A 130 -12.15 10.48 10.01
C LEU A 130 -13.12 10.08 8.88
N ILE A 131 -12.92 8.92 8.26
CA ILE A 131 -13.84 8.35 7.28
C ILE A 131 -15.18 8.02 7.97
N GLN A 132 -15.14 7.35 9.15
CA GLN A 132 -16.35 7.02 9.92
C GLN A 132 -17.14 8.28 10.32
N LYS A 133 -16.43 9.36 10.64
CA LYS A 133 -17.04 10.68 10.94
C LYS A 133 -17.50 11.46 9.69
N LYS A 134 -17.31 10.89 8.47
CA LYS A 134 -17.57 11.53 7.18
C LYS A 134 -16.77 12.84 6.96
N ALA A 135 -15.66 13.00 7.67
CA ALA A 135 -14.72 14.11 7.48
C ALA A 135 -13.77 13.86 6.30
N ILE A 136 -13.44 12.59 6.01
CA ILE A 136 -12.78 12.18 4.77
C ILE A 136 -13.84 11.51 3.90
N VAL A 137 -14.04 12.04 2.70
CA VAL A 137 -15.05 11.58 1.74
C VAL A 137 -14.47 10.85 0.53
N SER A 138 -13.16 10.97 0.32
CA SER A 138 -12.41 10.21 -0.68
C SER A 138 -10.97 10.02 -0.23
N ALA A 139 -10.33 8.93 -0.63
CA ALA A 139 -8.93 8.68 -0.35
C ALA A 139 -8.31 7.81 -1.46
N TYR A 140 -7.03 7.99 -1.69
CA TYR A 140 -6.24 7.22 -2.65
C TYR A 140 -4.84 6.97 -2.12
N VAL A 141 -4.30 5.79 -2.36
CA VAL A 141 -2.95 5.42 -1.92
C VAL A 141 -1.94 5.80 -2.98
N LEU A 142 -0.89 6.49 -2.59
CA LEU A 142 0.24 6.79 -3.46
C LEU A 142 1.02 5.52 -3.77
N ASP A 143 1.53 5.43 -4.98
CA ASP A 143 2.30 4.29 -5.47
C ASP A 143 3.66 4.72 -6.06
N ALA A 144 4.29 3.84 -6.81
CA ALA A 144 5.56 4.10 -7.49
C ALA A 144 5.52 5.28 -8.49
N ASN A 145 4.33 5.78 -8.84
CA ASN A 145 4.17 6.89 -9.78
C ASN A 145 4.04 8.27 -9.08
N GLY A 146 3.91 8.28 -7.76
CA GLY A 146 3.90 9.50 -6.96
C GLY A 146 2.56 10.23 -6.88
N LEU A 147 2.62 11.50 -6.50
CA LEU A 147 1.47 12.30 -6.13
C LEU A 147 0.59 12.71 -7.32
N VAL A 148 1.18 13.26 -8.39
CA VAL A 148 0.39 13.80 -9.52
C VAL A 148 -0.43 12.74 -10.23
N PRO A 149 0.09 11.54 -10.55
CA PRO A 149 -0.71 10.47 -11.11
C PRO A 149 -1.85 10.00 -10.19
N ALA A 150 -1.63 9.97 -8.87
CA ALA A 150 -2.67 9.64 -7.90
C ALA A 150 -3.81 10.66 -7.93
N LEU A 151 -3.49 11.95 -7.79
CA LEU A 151 -4.47 13.05 -7.87
C LEU A 151 -5.20 13.08 -9.22
N SER A 152 -4.49 12.81 -10.32
CA SER A 152 -5.13 12.73 -11.64
C SER A 152 -6.18 11.62 -11.71
N LYS A 153 -5.89 10.45 -11.14
CA LYS A 153 -6.87 9.35 -11.07
C LYS A 153 -8.08 9.72 -10.22
N MET A 154 -7.88 10.41 -9.09
CA MET A 154 -8.97 10.92 -8.26
C MET A 154 -9.82 11.96 -9.01
N ALA A 155 -9.18 12.80 -9.84
CA ALA A 155 -9.86 13.86 -10.60
C ALA A 155 -10.74 13.31 -11.74
N PHE A 156 -10.35 12.22 -12.39
CA PHE A 156 -11.03 11.68 -13.56
C PHE A 156 -12.46 11.22 -13.27
N GLY A 157 -12.73 10.68 -12.09
CA GLY A 157 -14.02 10.07 -11.77
C GLY A 157 -15.18 11.04 -11.91
N ASN A 158 -15.11 12.20 -11.27
CA ASN A 158 -16.14 13.23 -11.28
C ASN A 158 -15.77 14.48 -12.10
N LYS A 159 -14.68 14.42 -12.86
CA LYS A 159 -14.18 15.52 -13.69
C LYS A 159 -13.91 16.80 -12.89
N LEU A 160 -13.43 16.64 -11.67
CA LEU A 160 -12.98 17.73 -10.81
C LEU A 160 -11.48 17.92 -10.97
N GLY A 161 -11.03 19.16 -11.05
CA GLY A 161 -9.62 19.50 -11.04
C GLY A 161 -9.04 19.51 -9.63
N PHE A 162 -7.73 19.74 -9.52
CA PHE A 162 -7.07 19.99 -8.26
C PHE A 162 -5.99 21.07 -8.42
N GLU A 163 -5.70 21.75 -7.33
CA GLU A 163 -4.63 22.73 -7.23
C GLU A 163 -3.69 22.31 -6.09
N ILE A 164 -2.39 22.31 -6.35
CA ILE A 164 -1.36 22.03 -5.35
C ILE A 164 -0.88 23.38 -4.81
N SER A 165 -1.35 23.74 -3.61
CA SER A 165 -0.97 24.99 -2.92
C SER A 165 0.24 24.85 -2.00
N ALA A 166 0.67 23.60 -1.71
CA ALA A 166 1.85 23.34 -0.90
C ALA A 166 3.15 23.60 -1.69
N ASP A 167 4.19 24.05 -1.00
CA ASP A 167 5.53 24.17 -1.58
C ASP A 167 6.17 22.78 -1.70
N ILE A 168 5.84 22.09 -2.79
CA ILE A 168 6.34 20.75 -3.13
C ILE A 168 7.33 20.91 -4.28
N LYS A 169 8.52 20.34 -4.14
CA LYS A 169 9.51 20.34 -5.23
C LYS A 169 9.00 19.50 -6.41
N GLU A 170 9.35 19.92 -7.62
CA GLU A 170 8.92 19.22 -8.84
C GLU A 170 9.29 17.74 -8.83
N ASP A 171 10.51 17.40 -8.38
CA ASP A 171 10.98 16.01 -8.28
C ASP A 171 10.10 15.16 -7.32
N ASP A 172 9.52 15.76 -6.28
CA ASP A 172 8.69 15.07 -5.30
C ASP A 172 7.26 14.79 -5.83
N LEU A 173 6.83 15.46 -6.91
CA LEU A 173 5.52 15.26 -7.51
C LEU A 173 5.34 13.87 -8.13
N PHE A 174 6.44 13.31 -8.62
CA PHE A 174 6.49 11.99 -9.27
C PHE A 174 7.35 10.99 -8.50
N ALA A 175 7.84 11.37 -7.32
CA ALA A 175 8.64 10.48 -6.49
C ALA A 175 7.84 9.26 -6.02
N PRO A 176 8.42 8.05 -6.08
CA PRO A 176 7.77 6.86 -5.56
C PRO A 176 7.38 7.02 -4.09
N ALA A 177 6.16 6.65 -3.77
CA ALA A 177 5.65 6.62 -2.40
C ALA A 177 4.89 5.32 -2.16
N TYR A 178 4.93 4.84 -0.92
CA TYR A 178 4.29 3.58 -0.55
C TYR A 178 3.58 3.75 0.78
N GLY A 179 2.31 3.36 0.82
CA GLY A 179 1.50 3.41 2.04
C GLY A 179 1.08 4.82 2.49
N CYS A 180 1.34 5.83 1.67
CA CYS A 180 0.94 7.21 1.92
C CYS A 180 -0.41 7.52 1.32
#